data_3f3563dafe8a4598a4dfcbb4b58020ed
#
_entry.id   3f3563dafe8a4598a4dfcbb4b58020ed
#
_cell.length_a   1.000
_cell.length_b   1.000
_cell.length_c   1.000
_cell.angle_alpha   90.00
_cell.angle_beta   90.00
_cell.angle_gamma   90.00
#
_symmetry.space_group_name_H-M   'P 1'
#
loop_
_entity.id
_entity.type
_entity.pdbx_description
1 polymer ?
#
loop_
_entity_poly.entity_id
_entity_poly.type
_entity_poly.pdbx_seq_one_letter_code
_entity_poly.pdbx_strand_id
1 'polypeptide(L)'
;SPSDYVGMYPRSEPETRALCDFTEKIQPSLTLSYHAKGNVIYRGFECVNPYPQLAEQISASTGYPAYSSSGSSGGYKDWYVTTAYKPGLTVEVGESEWSYPQIQDNMDIVLAANRQVLDICARFVQDNM
;
A
#
# COMPACT_ATOMS: atom_id res chain seq x y z
N SER A 1 20.46 0.61 -17.05
CA SER A 1 20.11 1.68 -16.12
C SER A 1 20.44 1.25 -14.70
N PRO A 2 20.86 2.13 -13.82
CA PRO A 2 21.01 1.78 -12.42
C PRO A 2 19.66 1.29 -11.87
N SER A 3 19.72 0.30 -10.98
CA SER A 3 18.54 -0.12 -10.22
C SER A 3 17.99 1.11 -9.47
N ASP A 4 16.67 1.17 -9.31
CA ASP A 4 15.99 2.24 -8.57
C ASP A 4 16.08 3.65 -9.22
N TYR A 5 16.13 3.70 -10.54
CA TYR A 5 16.04 4.97 -11.24
C TYR A 5 14.65 5.60 -11.05
N VAL A 6 14.63 6.78 -10.45
CA VAL A 6 13.39 7.48 -10.03
C VAL A 6 12.80 8.40 -11.11
N GLY A 7 13.38 8.42 -12.31
CA GLY A 7 12.99 9.35 -13.37
C GLY A 7 13.73 10.69 -13.30
N MET A 8 13.60 11.52 -14.34
CA MET A 8 14.29 12.82 -14.44
C MET A 8 13.61 13.92 -13.58
N TYR A 9 12.31 13.78 -13.35
CA TYR A 9 11.52 14.71 -12.55
C TYR A 9 10.25 13.98 -12.08
N PRO A 10 9.50 14.51 -11.10
CA PRO A 10 8.27 13.91 -10.65
C PRO A 10 7.30 13.66 -11.81
N ARG A 11 6.74 12.44 -11.88
CA ARG A 11 5.84 11.99 -12.97
C ARG A 11 6.49 11.99 -14.36
N SER A 12 7.82 11.80 -14.45
CA SER A 12 8.49 11.72 -15.77
C SER A 12 8.06 10.48 -16.56
N GLU A 13 7.77 9.38 -15.86
CA GLU A 13 7.39 8.11 -16.47
C GLU A 13 5.90 8.09 -16.84
N PRO A 14 5.54 7.59 -18.04
CA PRO A 14 4.15 7.62 -18.52
C PRO A 14 3.19 6.80 -17.63
N GLU A 15 3.64 5.69 -17.07
CA GLU A 15 2.87 4.86 -16.15
C GLU A 15 2.53 5.63 -14.86
N THR A 16 3.52 6.33 -14.32
CA THR A 16 3.35 7.16 -13.13
C THR A 16 2.35 8.29 -13.39
N ARG A 17 2.47 8.97 -14.55
CA ARG A 17 1.49 10.00 -14.94
C ARG A 17 0.08 9.43 -15.03
N ALA A 18 -0.08 8.31 -15.75
CA ALA A 18 -1.38 7.69 -15.95
C ALA A 18 -2.05 7.33 -14.62
N LEU A 19 -1.29 6.77 -13.67
CA LEU A 19 -1.81 6.43 -12.34
C LEU A 19 -2.17 7.68 -11.54
N CYS A 20 -1.33 8.71 -11.56
CA CYS A 20 -1.62 9.97 -10.87
C CYS A 20 -2.86 10.67 -11.45
N ASP A 21 -2.94 10.81 -12.78
CA ASP A 21 -4.07 11.43 -13.46
C ASP A 21 -5.38 10.68 -13.20
N PHE A 22 -5.33 9.35 -13.22
CA PHE A 22 -6.48 8.52 -12.89
C PHE A 22 -6.91 8.74 -11.42
N THR A 23 -5.98 8.73 -10.49
CA THR A 23 -6.26 8.94 -9.06
C THR A 23 -6.84 10.33 -8.80
N GLU A 24 -6.27 11.36 -9.43
CA GLU A 24 -6.78 12.73 -9.34
C GLU A 24 -8.20 12.85 -9.91
N LYS A 25 -8.50 12.11 -10.99
CA LYS A 25 -9.82 12.10 -11.63
C LYS A 25 -10.88 11.42 -10.75
N ILE A 26 -10.58 10.26 -10.17
CA ILE A 26 -11.58 9.49 -9.39
C ILE A 26 -11.65 9.89 -7.93
N GLN A 27 -10.63 10.56 -7.40
CA GLN A 27 -10.53 11.02 -6.00
C GLN A 27 -10.94 9.95 -4.97
N PRO A 28 -10.29 8.79 -4.94
CA PRO A 28 -10.69 7.70 -4.07
C PRO A 28 -10.63 8.11 -2.59
N SER A 29 -11.40 7.45 -1.74
CA SER A 29 -11.37 7.69 -0.28
C SER A 29 -10.16 7.06 0.39
N LEU A 30 -9.63 5.98 -0.19
CA LEU A 30 -8.37 5.35 0.21
C LEU A 30 -7.72 4.66 -0.98
N THR A 31 -6.42 4.35 -0.84
CA THR A 31 -5.70 3.52 -1.80
C THR A 31 -5.01 2.35 -1.11
N LEU A 32 -5.01 1.21 -1.78
CA LEU A 32 -4.38 -0.01 -1.31
C LEU A 32 -3.54 -0.60 -2.45
N SER A 33 -2.23 -0.70 -2.21
CA SER A 33 -1.28 -1.28 -3.17
C SER A 33 -0.74 -2.59 -2.63
N TYR A 34 -0.89 -3.66 -3.41
CA TYR A 34 -0.31 -4.95 -3.08
C TYR A 34 1.03 -5.13 -3.78
N HIS A 35 2.01 -5.52 -3.01
CA HIS A 35 3.37 -5.81 -3.44
C HIS A 35 3.83 -7.17 -2.87
N ALA A 36 5.00 -7.61 -3.22
CA ALA A 36 5.70 -8.73 -2.63
C ALA A 36 7.18 -8.30 -2.44
N LYS A 37 7.78 -8.59 -1.32
CA LYS A 37 7.36 -9.56 -0.31
C LYS A 37 7.73 -9.10 1.10
N GLY A 38 7.23 -9.79 2.14
CA GLY A 38 7.64 -9.51 3.52
C GLY A 38 6.56 -9.67 4.58
N ASN A 39 5.29 -9.94 4.19
CA ASN A 39 4.14 -9.98 5.12
C ASN A 39 4.10 -8.76 6.05
N VAL A 40 4.10 -7.57 5.45
CA VAL A 40 4.17 -6.29 6.17
C VAL A 40 3.23 -5.25 5.57
N ILE A 41 2.78 -4.30 6.38
CA ILE A 41 1.95 -3.17 5.97
C ILE A 41 2.74 -1.88 6.15
N TYR A 42 2.79 -1.04 5.10
CA TYR A 42 3.35 0.30 5.17
C TYR A 42 2.23 1.34 5.01
N ARG A 43 2.10 2.23 5.99
CA ARG A 43 1.01 3.24 6.07
C ARG A 43 1.43 4.65 5.65
N GLY A 44 2.62 4.81 5.08
CA GLY A 44 3.16 6.12 4.70
C GLY A 44 3.70 6.92 5.88
N PHE A 45 4.02 8.18 5.65
CA PHE A 45 4.63 9.04 6.66
C PHE A 45 3.67 9.27 7.85
N GLU A 46 4.16 9.03 9.06
CA GLU A 46 3.38 9.19 10.30
C GLU A 46 2.78 10.58 10.48
N CYS A 47 3.55 11.59 10.14
CA CYS A 47 3.17 12.99 10.32
C CYS A 47 2.05 13.48 9.39
N VAL A 48 1.74 12.73 8.34
CA VAL A 48 0.73 13.12 7.34
C VAL A 48 -0.39 12.10 7.15
N ASN A 49 -0.26 10.89 7.71
CA ASN A 49 -1.33 9.91 7.65
C ASN A 49 -2.40 10.23 8.71
N PRO A 50 -3.58 10.70 8.30
CA PRO A 50 -4.63 11.11 9.24
C PRO A 50 -5.36 9.93 9.88
N TYR A 51 -5.15 8.70 9.41
CA TYR A 51 -5.91 7.51 9.81
C TYR A 51 -5.01 6.31 10.10
N PRO A 52 -4.13 6.36 11.12
CA PRO A 52 -3.24 5.25 11.44
C PRO A 52 -3.97 3.98 11.85
N GLN A 53 -5.17 4.10 12.43
CA GLN A 53 -5.97 2.98 12.92
C GLN A 53 -6.44 2.03 11.82
N LEU A 54 -6.51 2.46 10.55
CA LEU A 54 -6.82 1.53 9.45
C LEU A 54 -5.73 0.48 9.28
N ALA A 55 -4.46 0.88 9.32
CA ALA A 55 -3.34 -0.04 9.25
C ALA A 55 -3.32 -1.03 10.43
N GLU A 56 -3.71 -0.56 11.63
CA GLU A 56 -3.83 -1.38 12.83
C GLU A 56 -4.94 -2.43 12.69
N GLN A 57 -6.09 -2.07 12.13
CA GLN A 57 -7.18 -3.01 11.87
C GLN A 57 -6.78 -4.09 10.85
N ILE A 58 -6.10 -3.70 9.78
CA ILE A 58 -5.60 -4.65 8.78
C ILE A 58 -4.51 -5.55 9.39
N SER A 59 -3.61 -4.99 10.18
CA SER A 59 -2.57 -5.73 10.92
C SER A 59 -3.18 -6.80 11.83
N ALA A 60 -4.21 -6.44 12.60
CA ALA A 60 -4.90 -7.37 13.48
C ALA A 60 -5.59 -8.52 12.69
N SER A 61 -6.10 -8.24 11.50
CA SER A 61 -6.78 -9.24 10.65
C SER A 61 -5.81 -10.16 9.92
N THR A 62 -4.71 -9.61 9.39
CA THR A 62 -3.75 -10.36 8.56
C THR A 62 -2.65 -11.03 9.38
N GLY A 63 -2.35 -10.51 10.57
CA GLY A 63 -1.16 -10.84 11.35
C GLY A 63 0.13 -10.16 10.85
N TYR A 64 0.03 -9.28 9.84
CA TYR A 64 1.18 -8.56 9.30
C TYR A 64 1.49 -7.33 10.15
N PRO A 65 2.75 -7.12 10.57
CA PRO A 65 3.11 -5.90 11.30
C PRO A 65 2.92 -4.66 10.43
N ALA A 66 2.52 -3.55 11.06
CA ALA A 66 2.32 -2.27 10.39
C ALA A 66 3.40 -1.26 10.78
N TYR A 67 4.02 -0.64 9.78
CA TYR A 67 5.07 0.38 9.95
C TYR A 67 4.70 1.67 9.22
N SER A 68 5.24 2.79 9.69
CA SER A 68 5.04 4.09 9.06
C SER A 68 5.77 4.21 7.72
N SER A 69 6.93 3.62 7.59
CA SER A 69 7.80 3.73 6.42
C SER A 69 8.60 2.44 6.19
N SER A 70 8.93 2.17 4.94
CA SER A 70 9.82 1.08 4.54
C SER A 70 11.31 1.48 4.51
N GLY A 71 11.65 2.70 4.88
CA GLY A 71 12.97 3.27 4.64
C GLY A 71 13.14 3.83 3.22
N SER A 72 12.18 3.61 2.34
CA SER A 72 12.08 4.25 1.02
C SER A 72 10.96 5.30 1.02
N SER A 73 11.05 6.27 0.14
CA SER A 73 10.07 7.34 -0.03
C SER A 73 9.81 7.62 -1.51
N GLY A 74 8.70 8.29 -1.80
CA GLY A 74 8.34 8.68 -3.16
C GLY A 74 7.52 7.64 -3.92
N GLY A 75 7.05 6.59 -3.26
CA GLY A 75 6.10 5.64 -3.83
C GLY A 75 4.67 6.20 -3.92
N TYR A 76 3.80 5.48 -4.61
CA TYR A 76 2.41 5.88 -4.83
C TYR A 76 1.65 6.19 -3.53
N LYS A 77 1.81 5.35 -2.50
CA LYS A 77 1.17 5.60 -1.20
C LYS A 77 1.63 6.91 -0.57
N ASP A 78 2.94 7.21 -0.63
CA ASP A 78 3.50 8.43 -0.02
C ASP A 78 2.98 9.67 -0.73
N TRP A 79 2.97 9.65 -2.07
CA TRP A 79 2.38 10.71 -2.87
C TRP A 79 0.89 10.91 -2.54
N TYR A 80 0.11 9.82 -2.49
CA TYR A 80 -1.32 9.91 -2.22
C TYR A 80 -1.62 10.46 -0.83
N VAL A 81 -0.97 9.93 0.21
CA VAL A 81 -1.16 10.39 1.59
C VAL A 81 -0.80 11.87 1.74
N THR A 82 0.29 12.32 1.11
CA THR A 82 0.76 13.71 1.21
C THR A 82 -0.07 14.70 0.40
N THR A 83 -0.67 14.28 -0.70
CA THR A 83 -1.45 15.17 -1.59
C THR A 83 -2.95 15.16 -1.31
N ALA A 84 -3.52 14.00 -0.99
CA ALA A 84 -4.95 13.84 -0.74
C ALA A 84 -5.33 13.94 0.76
N TYR A 85 -4.36 13.78 1.67
CA TYR A 85 -4.59 13.69 3.12
C TYR A 85 -5.62 12.60 3.49
N LYS A 86 -5.55 11.48 2.76
CA LYS A 86 -6.40 10.30 2.92
C LYS A 86 -5.54 9.06 3.12
N PRO A 87 -6.08 7.96 3.66
CA PRO A 87 -5.30 6.75 3.89
C PRO A 87 -4.81 6.10 2.60
N GLY A 88 -3.50 5.88 2.53
CA GLY A 88 -2.83 5.13 1.47
C GLY A 88 -1.94 4.06 2.10
N LEU A 89 -2.12 2.81 1.70
CA LEU A 89 -1.41 1.68 2.28
C LEU A 89 -0.70 0.87 1.21
N THR A 90 0.46 0.32 1.56
CA THR A 90 1.09 -0.78 0.82
C THR A 90 1.07 -2.02 1.69
N VAL A 91 0.60 -3.12 1.13
CA VAL A 91 0.60 -4.44 1.75
C VAL A 91 1.57 -5.33 0.98
N GLU A 92 2.65 -5.71 1.63
CA GLU A 92 3.64 -6.65 1.10
C GLU A 92 3.23 -8.06 1.51
N VAL A 93 2.91 -8.91 0.54
CA VAL A 93 2.47 -10.29 0.79
C VAL A 93 3.58 -11.31 0.53
N GLY A 94 3.50 -12.45 1.19
CA GLY A 94 4.47 -13.55 1.07
C GLY A 94 5.66 -13.39 2.02
N GLU A 95 6.15 -14.51 2.52
CA GLU A 95 7.28 -14.54 3.46
C GLU A 95 8.54 -13.94 2.82
N SER A 96 9.36 -13.26 3.63
CA SER A 96 10.60 -12.63 3.13
C SER A 96 11.61 -13.63 2.58
N GLU A 97 11.58 -14.87 3.08
CA GLU A 97 12.44 -15.97 2.66
C GLU A 97 11.97 -16.63 1.36
N TRP A 98 10.72 -16.43 0.94
CA TRP A 98 10.19 -17.07 -0.27
C TRP A 98 10.82 -16.47 -1.53
N SER A 99 11.12 -17.34 -2.50
CA SER A 99 11.34 -16.93 -3.88
C SER A 99 9.99 -16.63 -4.56
N TYR A 100 10.00 -15.95 -5.70
CA TYR A 100 8.76 -15.69 -6.44
C TYR A 100 7.95 -16.93 -6.79
N PRO A 101 8.54 -18.06 -7.24
CA PRO A 101 7.78 -19.28 -7.41
C PRO A 101 7.08 -19.75 -6.13
N GLN A 102 7.75 -19.68 -4.98
CA GLN A 102 7.15 -20.08 -3.70
C GLN A 102 5.98 -19.18 -3.28
N ILE A 103 5.98 -17.89 -3.65
CA ILE A 103 4.83 -17.01 -3.41
C ILE A 103 3.62 -17.52 -4.22
N GLN A 104 3.82 -17.90 -5.47
CA GLN A 104 2.76 -18.45 -6.33
C GLN A 104 2.25 -19.80 -5.81
N ASP A 105 3.14 -20.67 -5.37
CA ASP A 105 2.81 -22.00 -4.84
C ASP A 105 2.03 -21.92 -3.50
N ASN A 106 2.17 -20.82 -2.77
CA ASN A 106 1.51 -20.57 -1.48
C ASN A 106 0.44 -19.46 -1.55
N MET A 107 -0.15 -19.23 -2.72
CA MET A 107 -1.14 -18.17 -2.93
C MET A 107 -2.40 -18.38 -2.07
N ASP A 108 -2.77 -19.60 -1.75
CA ASP A 108 -3.88 -19.93 -0.85
C ASP A 108 -3.65 -19.36 0.56
N ILE A 109 -2.41 -19.42 1.07
CA ILE A 109 -2.03 -18.84 2.36
C ILE A 109 -2.13 -17.31 2.32
N VAL A 110 -1.62 -16.71 1.24
CA VAL A 110 -1.69 -15.26 1.02
C VAL A 110 -3.14 -14.78 0.94
N LEU A 111 -3.98 -15.47 0.17
CA LEU A 111 -5.39 -15.13 0.02
C LEU A 111 -6.17 -15.30 1.34
N ALA A 112 -5.90 -16.38 2.09
CA ALA A 112 -6.54 -16.61 3.38
C ALA A 112 -6.24 -15.49 4.38
N ALA A 113 -4.98 -15.03 4.46
CA ALA A 113 -4.58 -13.93 5.33
C ALA A 113 -5.24 -12.59 4.94
N ASN A 114 -5.42 -12.35 3.64
CA ASN A 114 -5.85 -11.06 3.12
C ASN A 114 -7.33 -10.96 2.75
N ARG A 115 -8.11 -12.04 2.87
CA ARG A 115 -9.50 -12.10 2.40
C ARG A 115 -10.44 -11.04 2.98
N GLN A 116 -10.16 -10.52 4.17
CA GLN A 116 -11.00 -9.52 4.83
C GLN A 116 -10.52 -8.08 4.64
N VAL A 117 -9.36 -7.86 4.03
CA VAL A 117 -8.74 -6.53 3.94
C VAL A 117 -9.63 -5.54 3.20
N LEU A 118 -10.25 -5.94 2.08
CA LEU A 118 -11.14 -5.05 1.31
C LEU A 118 -12.40 -4.69 2.10
N ASP A 119 -12.96 -5.64 2.85
CA ASP A 119 -14.14 -5.41 3.69
C ASP A 119 -13.81 -4.45 4.85
N ILE A 120 -12.65 -4.61 5.48
CA ILE A 120 -12.15 -3.69 6.51
C ILE A 120 -12.00 -2.28 5.91
N CYS A 121 -11.40 -2.15 4.75
CA CYS A 121 -11.24 -0.87 4.06
C CYS A 121 -12.59 -0.21 3.74
N ALA A 122 -13.56 -0.98 3.21
CA ALA A 122 -14.88 -0.48 2.87
C ALA A 122 -15.64 0.02 4.10
N ARG A 123 -15.66 -0.75 5.17
CA ARG A 123 -16.28 -0.35 6.46
C ARG A 123 -15.59 0.88 7.04
N PHE A 124 -14.26 0.90 7.00
CA PHE A 124 -13.52 2.05 7.50
C PHE A 124 -13.92 3.35 6.78
N VAL A 125 -14.07 3.31 5.46
CA VAL A 125 -14.53 4.48 4.67
C VAL A 125 -15.95 4.87 5.07
N GLN A 126 -16.88 3.92 5.22
CA GLN A 126 -18.25 4.20 5.64
C GLN A 126 -18.33 4.85 7.01
N ASP A 127 -17.48 4.43 7.95
CA ASP A 127 -17.53 4.88 9.35
C ASP A 127 -16.78 6.21 9.59
N ASN A 128 -15.84 6.59 8.72
CA ASN A 128 -14.92 7.71 8.97
C ASN A 128 -14.92 8.78 7.86
N MET A 129 -15.55 8.52 6.74
CA MET A 129 -15.54 9.39 5.56
C MET A 129 -16.91 9.53 4.92
#